data_b9b75aad812448bc2cb5d53ab810ba78
#
_entry.id   b9b75aad812448bc2cb5d53ab810ba78
#
_cell.length_a   1.000
_cell.length_b   1.000
_cell.length_c   1.000
_cell.angle_alpha   90.00
_cell.angle_beta   90.00
_cell.angle_gamma   90.00
#
_symmetry.space_group_name_H-M   'P 1'
#
loop_
_entity.id
_entity.type
_entity.pdbx_description
1 polymer ?
#
loop_
_entity_poly.entity_id
_entity_poly.type
_entity_poly.pdbx_seq_one_letter_code
_entity_poly.pdbx_strand_id
1 'polypeptide(L)'
;DRVELAAKKASFEKITHEAKELISKVKEHSGILLSEYETDDETDVGLSSRERKAIFDKIKTIHVSGAIAHSRFTLLDYEKNPQVLKKGAMYDGNIHGKFLKMAKIFSSSTHCRKPIRIIGKTSHKCIRAYPSFELIPFLIIDNAVKYSYPDNPVEVIFTESDPDLFVEIKSFGPICTDDEMKRIFEKGFRGKNAESTNQGSGIGLFFVKILCDLHNIDISVFSEGPIVNINSMEYTKFVVRLRCKNVYKP
;
A
#
# COMPACT_ATOMS: atom_id res chain seq x y z
N ASP A 1 -7.30 7.53 -29.49
CA ASP A 1 -6.72 8.61 -30.18
C ASP A 1 -6.49 9.90 -29.36
N ARG A 2 -6.98 11.16 -29.67
CA ARG A 2 -6.67 12.40 -28.94
C ARG A 2 -7.14 12.38 -27.48
N VAL A 3 -8.32 11.80 -27.21
CA VAL A 3 -8.90 11.70 -25.85
C VAL A 3 -8.06 10.73 -25.00
N GLU A 4 -7.67 9.61 -25.56
CA GLU A 4 -6.82 8.62 -24.88
C GLU A 4 -5.42 9.17 -24.59
N LEU A 5 -4.84 9.92 -25.52
CA LEU A 5 -3.54 10.58 -25.34
C LEU A 5 -3.61 11.67 -24.26
N ALA A 6 -4.69 12.46 -24.24
CA ALA A 6 -4.91 13.47 -23.20
C ALA A 6 -5.09 12.84 -21.82
N ALA A 7 -5.83 11.73 -21.70
CA ALA A 7 -5.99 10.98 -20.46
C ALA A 7 -4.66 10.39 -19.96
N LYS A 8 -3.85 9.83 -20.85
CA LYS A 8 -2.50 9.33 -20.53
C LYS A 8 -1.58 10.45 -20.05
N LYS A 9 -1.62 11.62 -20.72
CA LYS A 9 -0.83 12.78 -20.30
C LYS A 9 -1.23 13.29 -18.92
N ALA A 10 -2.53 13.44 -18.66
CA ALA A 10 -3.04 13.86 -17.36
C ALA A 10 -2.68 12.86 -16.23
N SER A 11 -2.77 11.56 -16.51
CA SER A 11 -2.33 10.51 -15.56
C SER A 11 -0.83 10.60 -15.26
N PHE A 12 -0.01 10.79 -16.29
CA PHE A 12 1.43 10.95 -16.14
C PHE A 12 1.79 12.21 -15.34
N GLU A 13 1.17 13.34 -15.62
CA GLU A 13 1.38 14.59 -14.89
C GLU A 13 1.03 14.43 -13.41
N LYS A 14 -0.09 13.76 -13.11
CA LYS A 14 -0.51 13.50 -11.74
C LYS A 14 0.47 12.59 -10.98
N ILE A 15 0.91 11.49 -11.59
CA ILE A 15 1.88 10.57 -10.98
C ILE A 15 3.21 11.29 -10.75
N THR A 16 3.65 12.10 -11.72
CA THR A 16 4.88 12.90 -11.60
C THR A 16 4.76 13.92 -10.46
N HIS A 17 3.60 14.53 -10.29
CA HIS A 17 3.35 15.45 -9.18
C HIS A 17 3.40 14.73 -7.82
N GLU A 18 2.70 13.60 -7.68
CA GLU A 18 2.73 12.78 -6.46
C GLU A 18 4.16 12.32 -6.12
N ALA A 19 4.93 11.87 -7.12
CA ALA A 19 6.32 11.48 -6.93
C ALA A 19 7.19 12.64 -6.44
N LYS A 20 7.04 13.83 -7.02
CA LYS A 20 7.75 15.03 -6.60
C LYS A 20 7.42 15.42 -5.16
N GLU A 21 6.16 15.33 -4.76
CA GLU A 21 5.74 15.61 -3.38
C GLU A 21 6.39 14.64 -2.39
N LEU A 22 6.43 13.35 -2.71
CA LEU A 22 7.08 12.33 -1.89
C LEU A 22 8.60 12.55 -1.78
N ILE A 23 9.24 12.89 -2.89
CA ILE A 23 10.68 13.21 -2.92
C ILE A 23 10.95 14.46 -2.09
N SER A 24 10.06 15.45 -2.13
CA SER A 24 10.18 16.65 -1.31
C SER A 24 10.14 16.31 0.18
N LYS A 25 9.22 15.45 0.61
CA LYS A 25 9.15 14.97 2.00
C LYS A 25 10.40 14.19 2.41
N VAL A 26 10.92 13.35 1.55
CA VAL A 26 12.19 12.65 1.79
C VAL A 26 13.32 13.64 2.02
N LYS A 27 13.43 14.67 1.15
CA LYS A 27 14.44 15.71 1.25
C LYS A 27 14.29 16.53 2.53
N GLU A 28 13.07 16.92 2.89
CA GLU A 28 12.77 17.67 4.11
C GLU A 28 13.18 16.91 5.36
N HIS A 29 12.71 15.66 5.51
CA HIS A 29 13.02 14.84 6.68
C HIS A 29 14.51 14.49 6.78
N SER A 30 15.17 14.21 5.66
CA SER A 30 16.62 13.98 5.68
C SER A 30 17.41 15.26 6.01
N GLY A 31 16.94 16.42 5.56
CA GLY A 31 17.55 17.72 5.92
C GLY A 31 17.44 18.01 7.42
N ILE A 32 16.28 17.74 8.02
CA ILE A 32 16.07 17.88 9.47
C ILE A 32 17.00 16.93 10.24
N LEU A 33 17.10 15.67 9.80
CA LEU A 33 18.03 14.70 10.40
C LEU A 33 19.47 15.22 10.36
N LEU A 34 19.93 15.68 9.20
CA LEU A 34 21.28 16.21 9.04
C LEU A 34 21.53 17.40 9.96
N SER A 35 20.56 18.34 10.06
CA SER A 35 20.72 19.49 10.93
C SER A 35 20.75 19.13 12.42
N GLU A 36 20.02 18.09 12.83
CA GLU A 36 20.05 17.58 14.21
C GLU A 36 21.38 16.90 14.54
N TYR A 37 22.01 16.22 13.59
CA TYR A 37 23.34 15.61 13.78
C TYR A 37 24.49 16.64 13.67
N GLU A 38 24.36 17.71 12.89
CA GLU A 38 25.37 18.75 12.76
C GLU A 38 25.46 19.68 13.99
N THR A 39 24.41 19.73 14.82
CA THR A 39 24.39 20.52 16.05
C THR A 39 24.92 19.80 17.29
N ASP A 40 25.20 18.51 17.18
CA ASP A 40 25.85 17.75 18.25
C ASP A 40 27.38 18.00 18.24
N ASP A 41 27.78 19.07 18.93
CA ASP A 41 29.18 19.35 19.26
C ASP A 41 29.75 18.22 20.14
N GLU A 42 30.90 17.73 19.79
CA GLU A 42 31.86 16.75 20.31
C GLU A 42 31.77 16.25 21.80
N THR A 43 30.66 16.33 22.46
CA THR A 43 30.49 15.69 23.76
C THR A 43 29.60 14.46 23.62
N ASP A 44 30.14 13.33 24.00
CA ASP A 44 29.54 12.00 24.09
C ASP A 44 28.32 11.95 25.06
N VAL A 45 27.40 12.87 24.87
CA VAL A 45 26.12 12.94 25.57
C VAL A 45 25.13 12.07 24.81
N GLY A 46 25.06 10.82 25.22
CA GLY A 46 24.18 9.84 24.62
C GLY A 46 22.76 10.39 24.46
N LEU A 47 22.23 10.38 23.24
CA LEU A 47 20.87 10.76 22.89
C LEU A 47 19.87 10.19 23.90
N SER A 48 18.99 11.02 24.41
CA SER A 48 17.89 10.58 25.27
C SER A 48 17.00 9.57 24.52
N SER A 49 16.31 8.72 25.24
CA SER A 49 15.36 7.75 24.65
C SER A 49 14.30 8.43 23.77
N ARG A 50 13.95 9.68 24.07
CA ARG A 50 12.99 10.49 23.31
C ARG A 50 13.59 10.95 21.98
N GLU A 51 14.84 11.38 21.96
CA GLU A 51 15.53 11.82 20.75
C GLU A 51 15.84 10.66 19.83
N ARG A 52 16.32 9.53 20.36
CA ARG A 52 16.51 8.29 19.59
C ARG A 52 15.20 7.86 18.92
N LYS A 53 14.08 7.93 19.63
CA LYS A 53 12.76 7.63 19.08
C LYS A 53 12.37 8.60 17.98
N ALA A 54 12.58 9.89 18.16
CA ALA A 54 12.26 10.91 17.16
C ALA A 54 13.06 10.72 15.86
N ILE A 55 14.37 10.44 15.97
CA ILE A 55 15.25 10.13 14.84
C ILE A 55 14.75 8.87 14.12
N PHE A 56 14.46 7.83 14.87
CA PHE A 56 13.96 6.58 14.31
C PHE A 56 12.63 6.76 13.56
N ASP A 57 11.71 7.57 14.07
CA ASP A 57 10.43 7.89 13.42
C ASP A 57 10.64 8.69 12.12
N LYS A 58 11.62 9.61 12.09
CA LYS A 58 12.01 10.33 10.87
C LYS A 58 12.62 9.41 9.82
N ILE A 59 13.53 8.51 10.21
CA ILE A 59 14.12 7.51 9.31
C ILE A 59 13.03 6.62 8.72
N LYS A 60 12.07 6.19 9.53
CA LYS A 60 10.91 5.40 9.06
C LYS A 60 10.07 6.17 8.05
N THR A 61 9.80 7.44 8.31
CA THR A 61 9.06 8.31 7.37
C THR A 61 9.78 8.40 6.03
N ILE A 62 11.09 8.57 6.05
CA ILE A 62 11.93 8.57 4.83
C ILE A 62 11.79 7.23 4.10
N HIS A 63 11.90 6.12 4.83
CA HIS A 63 11.78 4.78 4.25
C HIS A 63 10.42 4.54 3.57
N VAL A 64 9.32 4.89 4.24
CA VAL A 64 7.97 4.76 3.67
C VAL A 64 7.80 5.65 2.44
N SER A 65 8.25 6.92 2.53
CA SER A 65 8.18 7.84 1.39
C SER A 65 8.98 7.35 0.20
N GLY A 66 10.17 6.80 0.45
CA GLY A 66 11.02 6.17 -0.56
C GLY A 66 10.36 4.92 -1.18
N ALA A 67 9.74 4.06 -0.37
CA ALA A 67 9.02 2.88 -0.84
C ALA A 67 7.82 3.26 -1.73
N ILE A 68 7.06 4.30 -1.35
CA ILE A 68 5.96 4.83 -2.15
C ILE A 68 6.49 5.39 -3.48
N ALA A 69 7.56 6.19 -3.45
CA ALA A 69 8.15 6.73 -4.66
C ALA A 69 8.66 5.62 -5.60
N HIS A 70 9.38 4.64 -5.06
CA HIS A 70 9.84 3.47 -5.82
C HIS A 70 8.70 2.72 -6.50
N SER A 71 7.61 2.46 -5.76
CA SER A 71 6.42 1.82 -6.32
C SER A 71 5.88 2.62 -7.51
N ARG A 72 5.74 3.94 -7.36
CA ARG A 72 5.21 4.81 -8.42
C ARG A 72 6.10 4.79 -9.66
N PHE A 73 7.42 4.84 -9.49
CA PHE A 73 8.35 4.71 -10.62
C PHE A 73 8.27 3.35 -11.29
N THR A 74 8.18 2.25 -10.52
CA THR A 74 7.99 0.90 -11.08
C THR A 74 6.71 0.83 -11.93
N LEU A 75 5.64 1.50 -11.49
CA LEU A 75 4.40 1.59 -12.24
C LEU A 75 4.56 2.37 -13.57
N LEU A 76 5.31 3.46 -13.56
CA LEU A 76 5.63 4.22 -14.77
C LEU A 76 6.47 3.41 -15.77
N ASP A 77 7.45 2.66 -15.25
CA ASP A 77 8.29 1.79 -16.06
C ASP A 77 7.47 0.66 -16.67
N TYR A 78 6.51 0.09 -15.94
CA TYR A 78 5.57 -0.90 -16.44
C TYR A 78 4.77 -0.38 -17.64
N GLU A 79 4.32 0.87 -17.64
CA GLU A 79 3.57 1.44 -18.76
C GLU A 79 4.39 1.47 -20.06
N LYS A 80 5.70 1.62 -19.93
CA LYS A 80 6.64 1.59 -21.07
C LYS A 80 7.07 0.18 -21.41
N ASN A 81 7.27 -0.67 -20.42
CA ASN A 81 7.74 -2.03 -20.57
C ASN A 81 7.10 -2.97 -19.52
N PRO A 82 6.04 -3.72 -19.89
CA PRO A 82 5.36 -4.65 -18.98
C PRO A 82 6.27 -5.76 -18.42
N GLN A 83 7.39 -6.06 -19.06
CA GLN A 83 8.33 -7.09 -18.59
C GLN A 83 9.07 -6.69 -17.32
N VAL A 84 9.04 -5.41 -16.93
CA VAL A 84 9.70 -4.94 -15.71
C VAL A 84 9.20 -5.66 -14.44
N LEU A 85 7.93 -6.08 -14.42
CA LEU A 85 7.36 -6.82 -13.30
C LEU A 85 7.90 -8.25 -13.15
N LYS A 86 8.46 -8.82 -14.23
CA LYS A 86 9.11 -10.14 -14.26
C LYS A 86 10.62 -10.05 -14.08
N LYS A 87 11.16 -8.86 -13.84
CA LYS A 87 12.60 -8.67 -13.68
C LYS A 87 13.09 -9.32 -12.37
N GLY A 88 14.20 -10.05 -12.48
CA GLY A 88 14.82 -10.79 -11.40
C GLY A 88 14.43 -12.26 -11.34
N ALA A 89 15.17 -13.03 -10.56
CA ALA A 89 14.89 -14.45 -10.33
C ALA A 89 13.65 -14.63 -9.44
N MET A 90 12.87 -15.65 -9.74
CA MET A 90 11.78 -16.06 -8.86
C MET A 90 12.34 -16.65 -7.56
N TYR A 91 11.63 -16.38 -6.46
CA TYR A 91 12.00 -16.84 -5.12
C TYR A 91 10.78 -17.40 -4.37
N ASP A 92 11.01 -18.04 -3.23
CA ASP A 92 9.94 -18.53 -2.35
C ASP A 92 9.41 -17.37 -1.50
N GLY A 93 8.35 -16.74 -2.01
CA GLY A 93 7.72 -15.57 -1.40
C GLY A 93 6.82 -15.97 -0.22
N ASN A 94 7.31 -15.80 1.02
CA ASN A 94 6.48 -16.02 2.21
C ASN A 94 5.40 -14.93 2.30
N ILE A 95 4.14 -15.31 2.13
CA ILE A 95 3.02 -14.38 2.01
C ILE A 95 2.82 -13.61 3.32
N HIS A 96 2.70 -14.34 4.45
CA HIS A 96 2.49 -13.74 5.76
C HIS A 96 3.62 -12.76 6.11
N GLY A 97 4.88 -13.16 5.89
CA GLY A 97 6.05 -12.32 6.19
C GLY A 97 6.06 -11.01 5.40
N LYS A 98 5.64 -11.03 4.12
CA LYS A 98 5.57 -9.82 3.29
C LYS A 98 4.49 -8.85 3.78
N PHE A 99 3.31 -9.34 4.14
CA PHE A 99 2.26 -8.50 4.73
C PHE A 99 2.66 -7.96 6.10
N LEU A 100 3.26 -8.80 6.96
CA LEU A 100 3.76 -8.38 8.28
C LEU A 100 4.82 -7.27 8.16
N LYS A 101 5.77 -7.41 7.21
CA LYS A 101 6.77 -6.38 6.92
C LYS A 101 6.11 -5.06 6.56
N MET A 102 5.15 -5.07 5.64
CA MET A 102 4.45 -3.85 5.22
C MET A 102 3.59 -3.25 6.33
N ALA A 103 2.86 -4.07 7.09
CA ALA A 103 2.09 -3.60 8.24
C ALA A 103 2.98 -2.88 9.28
N LYS A 104 4.15 -3.43 9.58
CA LYS A 104 5.13 -2.79 10.48
C LYS A 104 5.63 -1.45 9.92
N ILE A 105 5.93 -1.38 8.63
CA ILE A 105 6.39 -0.16 7.96
C ILE A 105 5.32 0.93 8.10
N PHE A 106 4.07 0.64 7.72
CA PHE A 106 2.98 1.61 7.78
C PHE A 106 2.61 2.00 9.21
N SER A 107 2.49 1.04 10.14
CA SER A 107 2.17 1.33 11.56
C SER A 107 3.19 2.22 12.25
N SER A 108 4.41 2.22 11.77
CA SER A 108 5.51 2.99 12.37
C SER A 108 5.73 4.35 11.68
N SER A 109 4.98 4.67 10.64
CA SER A 109 5.11 5.96 9.97
C SER A 109 4.30 7.03 10.70
N THR A 110 4.85 8.24 10.80
CA THR A 110 4.16 9.41 11.38
C THR A 110 2.92 9.81 10.58
N HIS A 111 2.83 9.37 9.33
CA HIS A 111 1.69 9.63 8.44
C HIS A 111 0.53 8.64 8.63
N CYS A 112 0.80 7.48 9.26
CA CYS A 112 -0.22 6.48 9.54
C CYS A 112 -0.57 6.51 11.04
N ARG A 113 -1.60 7.27 11.40
CA ARG A 113 -2.14 7.26 12.77
C ARG A 113 -3.02 6.05 13.05
N LYS A 114 -3.21 5.18 12.05
CA LYS A 114 -4.16 4.06 12.11
C LYS A 114 -3.44 2.78 12.52
N PRO A 115 -3.95 2.05 13.51
CA PRO A 115 -3.37 0.76 13.88
C PRO A 115 -3.62 -0.26 12.76
N ILE A 116 -2.57 -0.98 12.35
CA ILE A 116 -2.69 -2.13 11.44
C ILE A 116 -2.56 -3.39 12.27
N ARG A 117 -3.60 -4.21 12.29
CA ARG A 117 -3.70 -5.43 13.09
C ARG A 117 -3.52 -6.64 12.19
N ILE A 118 -2.58 -7.49 12.53
CA ILE A 118 -2.41 -8.81 11.91
C ILE A 118 -3.20 -9.82 12.73
N ILE A 119 -4.12 -10.52 12.09
CA ILE A 119 -5.05 -11.46 12.73
C ILE A 119 -4.89 -12.85 12.10
N GLY A 120 -4.92 -13.87 12.93
CA GLY A 120 -4.75 -15.26 12.54
C GLY A 120 -3.41 -15.84 12.97
N LYS A 121 -3.21 -17.11 12.65
CA LYS A 121 -1.95 -17.82 12.97
C LYS A 121 -0.86 -17.40 11.98
N THR A 122 0.38 -17.40 12.45
CA THR A 122 1.53 -17.21 11.57
C THR A 122 1.57 -18.31 10.52
N SER A 123 1.61 -17.92 9.26
CA SER A 123 1.69 -18.85 8.13
C SER A 123 3.10 -18.84 7.53
N HIS A 124 3.64 -20.03 7.30
CA HIS A 124 4.90 -20.24 6.58
C HIS A 124 4.69 -20.60 5.12
N LYS A 125 3.45 -20.48 4.64
CA LYS A 125 3.08 -20.78 3.25
C LYS A 125 3.73 -19.76 2.29
N CYS A 126 4.29 -20.31 1.21
CA CYS A 126 4.99 -19.55 0.18
C CYS A 126 4.34 -19.77 -1.20
N ILE A 127 4.63 -18.85 -2.09
CA ILE A 127 4.41 -18.98 -3.55
C ILE A 127 5.72 -18.75 -4.29
N ARG A 128 5.84 -19.31 -5.50
CA ARG A 128 6.91 -18.89 -6.43
C ARG A 128 6.59 -17.49 -6.94
N ALA A 129 7.44 -16.53 -6.64
CA ALA A 129 7.17 -15.11 -6.86
C ALA A 129 8.33 -14.38 -7.52
N TYR A 130 8.03 -13.42 -8.38
CA TYR A 130 8.97 -12.40 -8.81
C TYR A 130 9.16 -11.35 -7.70
N PRO A 131 10.26 -10.58 -7.71
CA PRO A 131 10.48 -9.49 -6.74
C PRO A 131 9.33 -8.48 -6.68
N SER A 132 8.61 -8.27 -7.77
CA SER A 132 7.43 -7.40 -7.84
C SER A 132 6.26 -7.83 -6.94
N PHE A 133 6.26 -9.07 -6.41
CA PHE A 133 5.28 -9.53 -5.43
C PHE A 133 5.20 -8.64 -4.18
N GLU A 134 6.32 -8.04 -3.77
CA GLU A 134 6.35 -7.12 -2.62
C GLU A 134 5.45 -5.89 -2.79
N LEU A 135 5.11 -5.53 -4.03
CA LEU A 135 4.21 -4.42 -4.31
C LEU A 135 2.74 -4.72 -3.95
N ILE A 136 2.33 -6.01 -3.95
CA ILE A 136 0.94 -6.38 -3.62
C ILE A 136 0.56 -5.95 -2.20
N PRO A 137 1.23 -6.42 -1.12
CA PRO A 137 0.90 -6.01 0.23
C PRO A 137 1.08 -4.50 0.43
N PHE A 138 2.10 -3.90 -0.22
CA PHE A 138 2.34 -2.47 -0.15
C PHE A 138 1.13 -1.68 -0.68
N LEU A 139 0.70 -1.93 -1.93
CA LEU A 139 -0.38 -1.17 -2.58
C LEU A 139 -1.73 -1.37 -1.90
N ILE A 140 -2.03 -2.58 -1.41
CA ILE A 140 -3.29 -2.86 -0.72
C ILE A 140 -3.34 -2.16 0.65
N ILE A 141 -2.26 -2.24 1.43
CA ILE A 141 -2.19 -1.58 2.75
C ILE A 141 -2.19 -0.06 2.59
N ASP A 142 -1.45 0.50 1.62
CA ASP A 142 -1.48 1.94 1.30
C ASP A 142 -2.91 2.40 0.98
N ASN A 143 -3.61 1.65 0.14
CA ASN A 143 -5.00 1.93 -0.21
C ASN A 143 -5.91 1.87 1.02
N ALA A 144 -5.80 0.82 1.84
CA ALA A 144 -6.60 0.65 3.04
C ALA A 144 -6.35 1.78 4.08
N VAL A 145 -5.09 2.15 4.29
CA VAL A 145 -4.72 3.27 5.19
C VAL A 145 -5.25 4.59 4.67
N LYS A 146 -5.12 4.84 3.36
CA LYS A 146 -5.53 6.09 2.72
C LYS A 146 -7.03 6.36 2.84
N TYR A 147 -7.86 5.34 2.58
CA TYR A 147 -9.30 5.49 2.51
C TYR A 147 -10.05 5.08 3.78
N SER A 148 -9.37 4.50 4.77
CA SER A 148 -10.00 4.19 6.06
C SER A 148 -10.38 5.47 6.81
N TYR A 149 -11.52 5.44 7.50
CA TYR A 149 -11.94 6.52 8.42
C TYR A 149 -10.86 6.72 9.51
N PRO A 150 -10.61 7.97 9.95
CA PRO A 150 -9.65 8.23 11.02
C PRO A 150 -9.86 7.32 12.24
N ASP A 151 -8.76 6.89 12.85
CA ASP A 151 -8.71 6.04 14.06
C ASP A 151 -9.30 4.63 13.93
N ASN A 152 -9.89 4.27 12.79
CA ASN A 152 -10.30 2.89 12.52
C ASN A 152 -9.10 2.01 12.13
N PRO A 153 -8.97 0.82 12.72
CA PRO A 153 -7.89 -0.09 12.38
C PRO A 153 -8.04 -0.64 10.97
N VAL A 154 -6.91 -0.89 10.33
CA VAL A 154 -6.84 -1.76 9.17
C VAL A 154 -6.52 -3.16 9.68
N GLU A 155 -7.31 -4.15 9.29
CA GLU A 155 -7.12 -5.53 9.69
C GLU A 155 -6.60 -6.34 8.51
N VAL A 156 -5.55 -7.14 8.74
CA VAL A 156 -4.99 -8.10 7.78
C VAL A 156 -5.17 -9.49 8.38
N ILE A 157 -6.07 -10.27 7.79
CA ILE A 157 -6.54 -11.56 8.34
C ILE A 157 -6.01 -12.68 7.46
N PHE A 158 -5.39 -13.68 8.08
CA PHE A 158 -4.89 -14.87 7.40
C PHE A 158 -5.72 -16.09 7.75
N THR A 159 -6.17 -16.82 6.72
CA THR A 159 -6.92 -18.08 6.87
C THR A 159 -6.31 -19.12 5.94
N GLU A 160 -5.72 -20.17 6.52
CA GLU A 160 -5.25 -21.32 5.76
C GLU A 160 -6.42 -22.26 5.43
N SER A 161 -6.53 -22.65 4.17
CA SER A 161 -7.49 -23.63 3.66
C SER A 161 -6.79 -24.44 2.57
N ASP A 162 -6.12 -25.53 2.96
CA ASP A 162 -5.30 -26.32 2.05
C ASP A 162 -6.04 -26.69 0.76
N PRO A 163 -5.43 -26.51 -0.41
CA PRO A 163 -4.05 -26.10 -0.65
C PRO A 163 -3.84 -24.57 -0.74
N ASP A 164 -4.80 -23.77 -0.35
CA ASP A 164 -4.82 -22.31 -0.53
C ASP A 164 -4.56 -21.55 0.78
N LEU A 165 -4.18 -20.30 0.65
CA LEU A 165 -4.12 -19.31 1.72
C LEU A 165 -4.94 -18.09 1.34
N PHE A 166 -5.87 -17.71 2.20
CA PHE A 166 -6.65 -16.47 2.05
C PHE A 166 -6.04 -15.36 2.89
N VAL A 167 -5.95 -14.17 2.29
CA VAL A 167 -5.55 -12.94 2.98
C VAL A 167 -6.65 -11.92 2.75
N GLU A 168 -7.28 -11.46 3.82
CA GLU A 168 -8.27 -10.39 3.77
C GLU A 168 -7.72 -9.12 4.41
N ILE A 169 -7.82 -8.03 3.69
CA ILE A 169 -7.48 -6.71 4.19
C ILE A 169 -8.77 -5.92 4.32
N LYS A 170 -9.14 -5.61 5.58
CA LYS A 170 -10.38 -4.94 5.93
C LYS A 170 -10.09 -3.52 6.40
N SER A 171 -10.81 -2.56 5.84
CA SER A 171 -10.74 -1.16 6.24
C SER A 171 -12.15 -0.57 6.31
N PHE A 172 -12.38 0.37 7.22
CA PHE A 172 -13.66 1.09 7.31
C PHE A 172 -13.57 2.36 6.47
N GLY A 173 -14.07 2.29 5.25
CA GLY A 173 -13.92 3.32 4.22
C GLY A 173 -15.24 3.77 3.62
N PRO A 174 -15.20 4.80 2.74
CA PRO A 174 -16.37 5.24 2.00
C PRO A 174 -17.01 4.09 1.24
N ILE A 175 -18.35 4.07 1.20
CA ILE A 175 -19.08 3.04 0.46
C ILE A 175 -18.72 3.08 -1.03
N CYS A 176 -18.56 1.90 -1.59
CA CYS A 176 -18.40 1.66 -3.02
C CYS A 176 -19.64 0.90 -3.50
N THR A 177 -20.33 1.39 -4.49
CA THR A 177 -21.52 0.75 -5.06
C THR A 177 -21.16 -0.51 -5.83
N ASP A 178 -22.12 -1.40 -6.05
CA ASP A 178 -21.88 -2.64 -6.82
C ASP A 178 -21.36 -2.38 -8.24
N ASP A 179 -21.82 -1.30 -8.87
CA ASP A 179 -21.33 -0.92 -10.21
C ASP A 179 -19.92 -0.33 -10.16
N GLU A 180 -19.59 0.40 -9.11
CA GLU A 180 -18.23 0.87 -8.88
C GLU A 180 -17.29 -0.28 -8.58
N MET A 181 -17.73 -1.29 -7.81
CA MET A 181 -16.93 -2.48 -7.52
C MET A 181 -16.58 -3.30 -8.76
N LYS A 182 -17.45 -3.35 -9.76
CA LYS A 182 -17.15 -4.01 -11.05
C LYS A 182 -16.00 -3.33 -11.79
N ARG A 183 -15.83 -2.02 -11.58
CA ARG A 183 -14.87 -1.16 -12.26
C ARG A 183 -13.62 -0.85 -11.46
N ILE A 184 -13.56 -1.28 -10.19
CA ILE A 184 -12.53 -0.85 -9.23
C ILE A 184 -11.10 -1.23 -9.65
N PHE A 185 -10.97 -2.20 -10.54
CA PHE A 185 -9.70 -2.63 -11.13
C PHE A 185 -9.40 -1.96 -12.49
N GLU A 186 -10.28 -1.09 -12.99
CA GLU A 186 -9.99 -0.30 -14.19
C GLU A 186 -8.93 0.76 -13.90
N LYS A 187 -8.06 1.00 -14.88
CA LYS A 187 -7.00 2.00 -14.75
C LYS A 187 -7.56 3.41 -14.58
N GLY A 188 -7.17 4.07 -13.51
CA GLY A 188 -7.60 5.44 -13.21
C GLY A 188 -9.00 5.55 -12.62
N PHE A 189 -9.71 4.44 -12.42
CA PHE A 189 -11.03 4.46 -11.82
C PHE A 189 -10.97 4.86 -10.34
N ARG A 190 -11.93 5.68 -9.92
CA ARG A 190 -12.16 6.06 -8.53
C ARG A 190 -13.67 6.13 -8.30
N GLY A 191 -14.13 5.59 -7.18
CA GLY A 191 -15.51 5.74 -6.76
C GLY A 191 -15.82 7.20 -6.36
N LYS A 192 -17.06 7.65 -6.54
CA LYS A 192 -17.50 9.04 -6.27
C LYS A 192 -17.10 9.52 -4.87
N ASN A 193 -17.30 8.68 -3.87
CA ASN A 193 -16.97 9.01 -2.49
C ASN A 193 -15.46 9.05 -2.23
N ALA A 194 -14.66 8.29 -2.97
CA ALA A 194 -13.20 8.34 -2.91
C ALA A 194 -12.62 9.55 -3.66
N GLU A 195 -13.30 10.06 -4.69
CA GLU A 195 -12.91 11.28 -5.40
C GLU A 195 -12.99 12.52 -4.51
N SER A 196 -13.99 12.58 -3.63
CA SER A 196 -14.18 13.71 -2.70
C SER A 196 -13.02 13.88 -1.70
N THR A 197 -12.24 12.82 -1.46
CA THR A 197 -11.08 12.88 -0.55
C THR A 197 -9.83 13.51 -1.17
N ASN A 198 -9.86 13.87 -2.46
CA ASN A 198 -8.72 14.37 -3.25
C ASN A 198 -7.42 13.54 -3.17
N GLN A 199 -7.50 12.29 -2.70
CA GLN A 199 -6.37 11.40 -2.55
C GLN A 199 -6.38 10.28 -3.58
N GLY A 200 -5.21 10.00 -4.18
CA GLY A 200 -5.00 8.86 -5.06
C GLY A 200 -5.26 9.10 -6.54
N SER A 201 -4.63 8.29 -7.36
CA SER A 201 -4.65 8.35 -8.84
C SER A 201 -5.57 7.30 -9.49
N GLY A 202 -6.21 6.41 -8.71
CA GLY A 202 -6.99 5.30 -9.26
C GLY A 202 -6.13 4.19 -9.90
N ILE A 203 -4.83 4.16 -9.63
CA ILE A 203 -3.89 3.22 -10.25
C ILE A 203 -3.56 2.03 -9.33
N GLY A 204 -3.72 2.20 -8.01
CA GLY A 204 -3.28 1.21 -7.03
C GLY A 204 -3.91 -0.18 -7.22
N LEU A 205 -5.23 -0.28 -7.18
CA LEU A 205 -5.95 -1.56 -7.34
C LEU A 205 -5.84 -2.14 -8.75
N PHE A 206 -5.75 -1.30 -9.78
CA PHE A 206 -5.43 -1.77 -11.14
C PHE A 206 -4.11 -2.54 -11.17
N PHE A 207 -3.06 -2.01 -10.53
CA PHE A 207 -1.77 -2.70 -10.46
C PHE A 207 -1.80 -3.94 -9.57
N VAL A 208 -2.51 -3.88 -8.45
CA VAL A 208 -2.70 -5.08 -7.62
C VAL A 208 -3.31 -6.21 -8.45
N LYS A 209 -4.30 -5.92 -9.29
CA LYS A 209 -4.90 -6.93 -10.18
C LYS A 209 -3.86 -7.55 -11.12
N ILE A 210 -3.06 -6.71 -11.81
CA ILE A 210 -2.00 -7.19 -12.71
C ILE A 210 -0.97 -8.05 -11.98
N LEU A 211 -0.54 -7.59 -10.79
CA LEU A 211 0.42 -8.34 -9.98
C LEU A 211 -0.15 -9.65 -9.45
N CYS A 212 -1.42 -9.66 -9.08
CA CYS A 212 -2.11 -10.88 -8.67
C CYS A 212 -2.20 -11.88 -9.82
N ASP A 213 -2.57 -11.42 -11.01
CA ASP A 213 -2.62 -12.28 -12.20
C ASP A 213 -1.24 -12.84 -12.57
N LEU A 214 -0.19 -12.02 -12.45
CA LEU A 214 1.20 -12.46 -12.66
C LEU A 214 1.63 -13.58 -11.71
N HIS A 215 1.13 -13.57 -10.47
CA HIS A 215 1.50 -14.52 -9.42
C HIS A 215 0.44 -15.62 -9.17
N ASN A 216 -0.55 -15.75 -10.07
CA ASN A 216 -1.65 -16.71 -9.96
C ASN A 216 -2.44 -16.59 -8.63
N ILE A 217 -2.69 -15.35 -8.21
CA ILE A 217 -3.48 -15.00 -7.04
C ILE A 217 -4.84 -14.48 -7.50
N ASP A 218 -5.94 -15.05 -7.02
CA ASP A 218 -7.26 -14.46 -7.24
C ASP A 218 -7.44 -13.27 -6.30
N ILE A 219 -7.99 -12.18 -6.84
CA ILE A 219 -8.36 -11.00 -6.06
C ILE A 219 -9.84 -10.71 -6.22
N SER A 220 -10.50 -10.40 -5.13
CA SER A 220 -11.87 -9.92 -5.11
C SER A 220 -12.02 -8.78 -4.10
N VAL A 221 -13.02 -7.93 -4.32
CA VAL A 221 -13.40 -6.84 -3.42
C VAL A 221 -14.88 -6.90 -3.15
N PHE A 222 -15.26 -6.56 -1.93
CA PHE A 222 -16.66 -6.48 -1.53
C PHE A 222 -16.80 -5.61 -0.27
N SER A 223 -18.03 -5.20 0.01
CA SER A 223 -18.38 -4.55 1.29
C SER A 223 -19.02 -5.55 2.22
N GLU A 224 -18.77 -5.40 3.53
CA GLU A 224 -19.43 -6.19 4.56
C GLU A 224 -19.87 -5.33 5.75
N GLY A 225 -20.92 -5.77 6.44
CA GLY A 225 -21.41 -5.10 7.64
C GLY A 225 -22.34 -3.93 7.35
N PRO A 226 -22.73 -3.17 8.40
CA PRO A 226 -23.66 -2.07 8.28
C PRO A 226 -23.05 -0.86 7.58
N ILE A 227 -23.91 -0.11 6.88
CA ILE A 227 -23.58 1.21 6.36
C ILE A 227 -23.79 2.22 7.50
N VAL A 228 -22.78 3.05 7.73
CA VAL A 228 -22.80 4.11 8.76
C VAL A 228 -22.66 5.45 8.06
N ASN A 229 -23.58 6.37 8.35
CA ASN A 229 -23.51 7.73 7.82
C ASN A 229 -22.74 8.63 8.79
N ILE A 230 -21.65 9.22 8.31
CA ILE A 230 -20.79 10.13 9.07
C ILE A 230 -20.55 11.38 8.23
N ASN A 231 -20.96 12.55 8.75
CA ASN A 231 -20.80 13.84 8.06
C ASN A 231 -21.33 13.84 6.62
N SER A 232 -22.54 13.28 6.42
CA SER A 232 -23.20 13.16 5.09
C SER A 232 -22.47 12.25 4.09
N MET A 233 -21.55 11.41 4.54
CA MET A 233 -20.89 10.41 3.75
C MET A 233 -21.14 9.02 4.35
N GLU A 234 -21.43 8.05 3.50
CA GLU A 234 -21.66 6.67 3.89
C GLU A 234 -20.36 5.88 3.95
N TYR A 235 -20.18 5.14 5.04
CA TYR A 235 -19.03 4.29 5.30
C TYR A 235 -19.46 2.87 5.55
N THR A 236 -18.63 1.93 5.15
CA THR A 236 -18.80 0.50 5.44
C THR A 236 -17.45 -0.20 5.50
N LYS A 237 -17.40 -1.46 5.92
CA LYS A 237 -16.17 -2.24 5.79
C LYS A 237 -15.93 -2.59 4.33
N PHE A 238 -14.83 -2.11 3.78
CA PHE A 238 -14.31 -2.47 2.48
C PHE A 238 -13.28 -3.60 2.65
N VAL A 239 -13.47 -4.68 1.93
CA VAL A 239 -12.65 -5.89 2.02
C VAL A 239 -11.96 -6.15 0.69
N VAL A 240 -10.64 -6.26 0.72
CA VAL A 240 -9.84 -6.85 -0.36
C VAL A 240 -9.47 -8.26 0.05
N ARG A 241 -9.92 -9.27 -0.69
CA ARG A 241 -9.59 -10.67 -0.45
C ARG A 241 -8.67 -11.19 -1.54
N LEU A 242 -7.57 -11.78 -1.12
CA LEU A 242 -6.63 -12.52 -1.96
C LEU A 242 -6.80 -14.02 -1.68
N ARG A 243 -6.85 -14.83 -2.74
CA ARG A 243 -6.73 -16.28 -2.66
C ARG A 243 -5.42 -16.68 -3.32
N CYS A 244 -4.44 -17.00 -2.51
CA CYS A 244 -3.15 -17.52 -2.96
C CYS A 244 -3.28 -19.02 -3.15
N LYS A 245 -3.25 -19.46 -4.42
CA LYS A 245 -3.51 -20.86 -4.80
C LYS A 245 -2.26 -21.71 -4.70
N ASN A 246 -2.47 -22.99 -4.36
CA ASN A 246 -1.40 -24.00 -4.37
C ASN A 246 -0.17 -23.56 -3.58
N VAL A 247 -0.39 -22.96 -2.43
CA VAL A 247 0.69 -22.53 -1.54
C VAL A 247 1.38 -23.76 -0.92
N TYR A 248 2.67 -23.62 -0.63
CA TYR A 248 3.49 -24.71 -0.10
C TYR A 248 4.39 -24.20 1.04
N LYS A 249 4.96 -25.14 1.80
CA LYS A 249 6.02 -24.87 2.75
C LYS A 249 7.35 -25.18 2.06
N PRO A 250 8.32 -24.22 1.99
CA PRO A 250 9.63 -24.45 1.38
C PRO A 250 10.48 -25.39 2.21
#